data_f549d88a5d0ec0f01893ec34f0ef5ed3
#
_entry.id   f549d88a5d0ec0f01893ec34f0ef5ed3
#
_cell.length_a   1.000
_cell.length_b   1.000
_cell.length_c   1.000
_cell.angle_alpha   90.00
_cell.angle_beta   90.00
_cell.angle_gamma   90.00
#
_symmetry.space_group_name_H-M   'P 1'
#
loop_
_entity.id
_entity.type
_entity.pdbx_description
1 polymer ?
#
loop_
_entity_poly.entity_id
_entity_poly.type
_entity_poly.pdbx_seq_one_letter_code
_entity_poly.pdbx_strand_id
1 'polypeptide(L)'
;MLIFDTICALSTAPYKSALATVRLSGDKTLDILSHIIRKDVSELLPNHAYFVKVYKDKNITDNPIDECVITFYKGPKSYTGFDSVDFSTHGSMFVVDELMETLIHYGARRAEKGEFSAQAYYNGKMDLLKAEGINDLINSTSKRAKEIATKTLSGNNTKIVEGIKNTFLGYLAQLEYFVENQYSETENDDYDEVLISIAKKLNKGIADISDILKKTKKANKEYQGFQICIAGEPNVGKSTL
;
A
#
# COMPACT_ATOMS: atom_id res chain seq x y z
N MET A 1 -1.86 15.10 -14.19
CA MET A 1 -0.80 14.63 -13.27
C MET A 1 -1.24 15.03 -11.88
N LEU A 2 -1.55 14.07 -11.01
CA LEU A 2 -1.87 14.39 -9.62
C LEU A 2 -0.57 14.89 -8.98
N ILE A 3 -0.58 16.15 -8.53
CA ILE A 3 0.56 16.72 -7.78
C ILE A 3 0.40 16.19 -6.36
N PHE A 4 1.29 15.28 -5.96
CA PHE A 4 1.33 14.82 -4.58
C PHE A 4 2.24 15.73 -3.77
N ASP A 5 1.77 16.15 -2.61
CA ASP A 5 2.60 16.84 -1.64
C ASP A 5 3.73 15.93 -1.15
N THR A 6 4.83 16.54 -0.74
CA THR A 6 5.84 15.83 0.05
C THR A 6 5.27 15.61 1.44
N ILE A 7 5.21 14.37 1.88
CA ILE A 7 4.58 13.94 3.12
C ILE A 7 5.55 13.33 4.09
N CYS A 8 5.30 13.50 5.40
CA CYS A 8 6.07 12.88 6.45
C CYS A 8 5.15 12.26 7.53
N ALA A 9 5.59 11.16 8.12
CA ALA A 9 4.92 10.53 9.24
C ALA A 9 5.86 9.67 10.08
N LEU A 10 5.50 9.48 11.36
CA LEU A 10 6.03 8.42 12.19
C LEU A 10 5.53 7.08 11.66
N SER A 11 6.44 6.19 11.27
CA SER A 11 6.14 4.87 10.71
C SER A 11 6.14 3.74 11.74
N THR A 12 6.69 3.99 12.94
CA THR A 12 6.66 3.08 14.08
C THR A 12 5.50 3.43 15.02
N ALA A 13 5.20 2.53 15.96
CA ALA A 13 4.16 2.79 16.96
C ALA A 13 4.48 4.06 17.79
N PRO A 14 3.48 4.91 18.13
CA PRO A 14 3.69 6.19 18.81
C PRO A 14 3.91 6.03 20.30
N TYR A 15 4.88 5.22 20.68
CA TYR A 15 5.25 4.96 22.07
C TYR A 15 6.76 5.13 22.26
N LYS A 16 7.17 5.47 23.51
CA LYS A 16 8.57 5.49 23.89
C LYS A 16 9.22 4.13 23.59
N SER A 17 10.27 4.13 22.82
CA SER A 17 11.03 2.95 22.39
C SER A 17 12.53 3.28 22.29
N ALA A 18 13.36 2.29 21.99
CA ALA A 18 14.77 2.54 21.73
C ALA A 18 14.97 3.33 20.42
N LEU A 19 14.20 2.98 19.40
CA LEU A 19 14.24 3.59 18.07
C LEU A 19 12.83 3.94 17.60
N ALA A 20 12.75 5.04 16.83
CA ALA A 20 11.56 5.43 16.07
C ALA A 20 11.95 5.72 14.63
N THR A 21 11.06 5.45 13.70
CA THR A 21 11.29 5.72 12.28
C THR A 21 10.31 6.77 11.79
N VAL A 22 10.83 7.92 11.36
CA VAL A 22 10.08 8.95 10.66
C VAL A 22 10.37 8.82 9.16
N ARG A 23 9.34 8.76 8.35
CA ARG A 23 9.45 8.70 6.89
C ARG A 23 9.09 10.03 6.26
N LEU A 24 9.89 10.47 5.30
CA LEU A 24 9.64 11.60 4.41
C LEU A 24 9.61 11.07 2.97
N SER A 25 8.63 11.49 2.16
CA SER A 25 8.51 11.05 0.76
C SER A 25 7.84 12.12 -0.10
N GLY A 26 8.41 12.40 -1.26
CA GLY A 26 7.88 13.34 -2.24
C GLY A 26 8.96 14.08 -3.00
N ASP A 27 8.57 14.97 -3.89
CA ASP A 27 9.49 15.67 -4.79
C ASP A 27 10.46 16.62 -4.07
N LYS A 28 10.07 17.16 -2.90
CA LYS A 28 10.92 18.05 -2.09
C LYS A 28 11.79 17.33 -1.08
N THR A 29 11.87 16.00 -1.10
CA THR A 29 12.58 15.20 -0.08
C THR A 29 14.03 15.60 0.07
N LEU A 30 14.79 15.72 -1.03
CA LEU A 30 16.21 16.10 -0.99
C LEU A 30 16.41 17.58 -0.63
N ASP A 31 15.51 18.45 -1.08
CA ASP A 31 15.53 19.87 -0.72
C ASP A 31 15.37 20.05 0.79
N ILE A 32 14.33 19.46 1.38
CA ILE A 32 14.10 19.47 2.83
C ILE A 32 15.29 18.90 3.58
N LEU A 33 15.81 17.76 3.14
CA LEU A 33 16.97 17.11 3.77
C LEU A 33 18.19 18.01 3.77
N SER A 34 18.40 18.78 2.69
CA SER A 34 19.53 19.70 2.54
C SER A 34 19.56 20.79 3.60
N HIS A 35 18.44 21.18 4.18
CA HIS A 35 18.34 22.19 5.24
C HIS A 35 18.66 21.64 6.63
N ILE A 36 18.44 20.36 6.87
CA ILE A 36 18.48 19.77 8.21
C ILE A 36 19.67 18.87 8.50
N ILE A 37 20.46 18.49 7.48
CA ILE A 37 21.71 17.76 7.66
C ILE A 37 22.90 18.54 7.08
N ARG A 38 24.09 18.33 7.65
CA ARG A 38 25.33 18.98 7.16
C ARG A 38 26.03 18.19 6.05
N LYS A 39 25.65 16.91 5.86
CA LYS A 39 26.14 16.09 4.74
C LYS A 39 25.54 16.59 3.43
N ASP A 40 26.36 16.63 2.38
CA ASP A 40 25.87 16.97 1.04
C ASP A 40 24.88 15.91 0.54
N VAL A 41 23.66 16.34 0.23
CA VAL A 41 22.60 15.46 -0.25
C VAL A 41 22.90 14.90 -1.64
N SER A 42 23.74 15.56 -2.44
CA SER A 42 24.18 15.07 -3.76
C SER A 42 25.08 13.83 -3.69
N GLU A 43 25.73 13.60 -2.54
CA GLU A 43 26.57 12.44 -2.27
C GLU A 43 25.80 11.23 -1.72
N LEU A 44 24.49 11.36 -1.51
CA LEU A 44 23.67 10.28 -0.98
C LEU A 44 23.42 9.21 -2.05
N LEU A 45 23.97 8.04 -1.86
CA LEU A 45 23.72 6.88 -2.70
C LEU A 45 22.39 6.22 -2.31
N PRO A 46 21.57 5.80 -3.29
CA PRO A 46 20.33 5.10 -3.01
C PRO A 46 20.54 3.79 -2.24
N ASN A 47 19.64 3.47 -1.32
CA ASN A 47 19.65 2.27 -0.48
C ASN A 47 20.89 2.14 0.43
N HIS A 48 21.51 3.26 0.76
CA HIS A 48 22.61 3.31 1.72
C HIS A 48 22.18 4.02 3.00
N ALA A 49 22.66 3.49 4.10
CA ALA A 49 22.48 4.08 5.43
C ALA A 49 23.62 5.02 5.77
N TYR A 50 23.30 6.19 6.32
CA TYR A 50 24.24 7.21 6.74
C TYR A 50 23.97 7.61 8.18
N PHE A 51 25.01 7.61 9.00
CA PHE A 51 24.94 8.19 10.33
C PHE A 51 25.10 9.70 10.22
N VAL A 52 24.11 10.47 10.66
CA VAL A 52 24.06 11.92 10.52
C VAL A 52 23.52 12.58 11.78
N LYS A 53 23.88 13.85 11.96
CA LYS A 53 23.22 14.75 12.91
C LYS A 53 22.13 15.50 12.17
N VAL A 54 20.92 15.51 12.72
CA VAL A 54 19.78 16.24 12.19
C VAL A 54 19.54 17.49 13.03
N TYR A 55 19.31 18.61 12.37
CA TYR A 55 19.19 19.93 12.98
C TYR A 55 17.84 20.57 12.63
N LYS A 56 17.37 21.52 13.44
CA LYS A 56 16.26 22.41 13.02
C LYS A 56 16.63 23.24 11.81
N ASP A 57 17.80 23.80 11.83
CA ASP A 57 18.47 24.44 10.71
C ASP A 57 19.98 24.22 10.86
N LYS A 58 20.59 23.58 9.88
CA LYS A 58 22.02 23.21 9.93
C LYS A 58 22.97 24.41 9.98
N ASN A 59 22.53 25.60 9.56
CA ASN A 59 23.32 26.82 9.49
C ASN A 59 23.21 27.68 10.75
N ILE A 60 22.11 27.51 11.52
CA ILE A 60 21.80 28.40 12.66
C ILE A 60 22.08 27.70 13.99
N THR A 61 21.90 26.39 14.09
CA THR A 61 22.01 25.68 15.38
C THR A 61 23.17 24.71 15.39
N ASP A 62 23.95 24.72 16.49
CA ASP A 62 24.99 23.72 16.74
C ASP A 62 24.44 22.48 17.48
N ASN A 63 23.29 22.62 18.15
CA ASN A 63 22.67 21.52 18.86
C ASN A 63 21.78 20.72 17.89
N PRO A 64 22.08 19.45 17.61
CA PRO A 64 21.23 18.60 16.80
C PRO A 64 19.93 18.24 17.54
N ILE A 65 18.86 18.00 16.79
CA ILE A 65 17.64 17.36 17.28
C ILE A 65 18.00 15.95 17.75
N ASP A 66 18.77 15.22 16.91
CA ASP A 66 19.22 13.87 17.20
C ASP A 66 20.44 13.50 16.33
N GLU A 67 21.18 12.48 16.77
CA GLU A 67 22.16 11.76 15.96
C GLU A 67 21.51 10.43 15.53
N CYS A 68 21.22 10.28 14.26
CA CYS A 68 20.42 9.17 13.76
C CYS A 68 20.96 8.56 12.48
N VAL A 69 20.41 7.43 12.10
CA VAL A 69 20.68 6.81 10.81
C VAL A 69 19.59 7.23 9.83
N ILE A 70 19.99 7.78 8.68
CA ILE A 70 19.09 8.00 7.57
C ILE A 70 19.31 6.97 6.48
N THR A 71 18.25 6.54 5.80
CA THR A 71 18.33 5.72 4.60
C THR A 71 17.62 6.43 3.46
N PHE A 72 18.34 6.71 2.39
CA PHE A 72 17.79 7.36 1.21
C PHE A 72 17.34 6.33 0.17
N TYR A 73 16.13 6.52 -0.36
CA TYR A 73 15.55 5.71 -1.45
C TYR A 73 15.21 6.62 -2.61
N LYS A 74 15.90 6.44 -3.75
CA LYS A 74 15.69 7.24 -4.95
C LYS A 74 14.51 6.74 -5.77
N GLY A 75 13.60 7.63 -6.14
CA GLY A 75 12.54 7.35 -7.10
C GLY A 75 13.10 6.98 -8.49
N PRO A 76 12.42 6.14 -9.25
CA PRO A 76 11.21 5.39 -8.93
C PRO A 76 11.44 4.10 -8.13
N LYS A 77 12.67 3.78 -7.71
CA LYS A 77 13.03 2.55 -6.97
C LYS A 77 12.83 2.69 -5.45
N SER A 78 11.84 3.46 -5.02
CA SER A 78 11.39 3.60 -3.63
C SER A 78 10.04 2.91 -3.42
N TYR A 79 9.55 2.89 -2.18
CA TYR A 79 8.23 2.35 -1.84
C TYR A 79 7.10 3.13 -2.52
N THR A 80 7.15 4.45 -2.45
CA THR A 80 6.12 5.35 -2.98
C THR A 80 6.29 5.66 -4.47
N GLY A 81 7.49 5.40 -5.03
CA GLY A 81 7.88 5.86 -6.37
C GLY A 81 8.53 7.26 -6.38
N PHE A 82 8.44 8.03 -5.30
CA PHE A 82 9.13 9.30 -5.11
C PHE A 82 10.45 9.11 -4.37
N ASP A 83 11.30 10.13 -4.34
CA ASP A 83 12.41 10.17 -3.42
C ASP A 83 11.90 10.07 -1.99
N SER A 84 12.55 9.24 -1.18
CA SER A 84 12.12 9.00 0.20
C SER A 84 13.32 8.87 1.12
N VAL A 85 13.14 9.30 2.37
CA VAL A 85 14.12 9.15 3.43
C VAL A 85 13.47 8.59 4.67
N ASP A 86 14.03 7.54 5.23
CA ASP A 86 13.68 7.02 6.54
C ASP A 86 14.72 7.52 7.56
N PHE A 87 14.27 8.22 8.60
CA PHE A 87 15.06 8.66 9.73
C PHE A 87 14.87 7.67 10.87
N SER A 88 15.87 6.89 11.21
CA SER A 88 15.89 6.01 12.39
C SER A 88 16.47 6.77 13.56
N THR A 89 15.62 7.45 14.33
CA THR A 89 15.97 8.29 15.48
C THR A 89 15.87 7.52 16.78
N HIS A 90 16.36 8.12 17.88
CA HIS A 90 15.98 7.63 19.21
C HIS A 90 14.49 7.76 19.42
N GLY A 91 13.87 6.76 20.07
CA GLY A 91 12.41 6.64 20.21
C GLY A 91 11.80 7.52 21.31
N SER A 92 12.35 8.73 21.49
CA SER A 92 11.73 9.78 22.31
C SER A 92 10.67 10.51 21.50
N MET A 93 9.45 10.61 22.01
CA MET A 93 8.39 11.33 21.30
C MET A 93 8.71 12.82 21.12
N PHE A 94 9.50 13.41 22.02
CA PHE A 94 9.99 14.80 21.86
C PHE A 94 10.91 14.94 20.64
N VAL A 95 11.81 13.99 20.42
CA VAL A 95 12.69 13.96 19.23
C VAL A 95 11.88 13.79 17.96
N VAL A 96 10.90 12.87 17.99
CA VAL A 96 10.01 12.60 16.84
C VAL A 96 9.17 13.83 16.49
N ASP A 97 8.57 14.48 17.50
CA ASP A 97 7.73 15.65 17.29
C ASP A 97 8.56 16.84 16.75
N GLU A 98 9.74 17.07 17.32
CA GLU A 98 10.65 18.14 16.87
C GLU A 98 11.15 17.91 15.44
N LEU A 99 11.46 16.66 15.07
CA LEU A 99 11.82 16.31 13.70
C LEU A 99 10.63 16.50 12.76
N MET A 100 9.44 16.04 13.13
CA MET A 100 8.23 16.19 12.32
C MET A 100 7.87 17.66 12.07
N GLU A 101 7.95 18.52 13.10
CA GLU A 101 7.73 19.96 12.98
C GLU A 101 8.77 20.60 12.05
N THR A 102 10.02 20.18 12.14
CA THR A 102 11.09 20.66 11.28
C THR A 102 10.86 20.29 9.82
N LEU A 103 10.47 19.04 9.52
CA LEU A 103 10.14 18.60 8.16
C LEU A 103 8.96 19.41 7.59
N ILE A 104 7.96 19.69 8.41
CA ILE A 104 6.79 20.49 8.02
C ILE A 104 7.19 21.95 7.76
N HIS A 105 8.08 22.52 8.59
CA HIS A 105 8.58 23.87 8.41
C HIS A 105 9.23 24.06 7.03
N TYR A 106 9.97 23.07 6.55
CA TYR A 106 10.62 23.09 5.24
C TYR A 106 9.74 22.61 4.08
N GLY A 107 8.44 22.39 4.31
CA GLY A 107 7.46 22.22 3.24
C GLY A 107 6.96 20.80 3.03
N ALA A 108 7.20 19.88 3.97
CA ALA A 108 6.46 18.66 4.05
C ALA A 108 5.08 18.89 4.70
N ARG A 109 4.17 17.94 4.52
CA ARG A 109 2.88 17.88 5.20
C ARG A 109 2.80 16.56 6.00
N ARG A 110 2.07 16.56 7.11
CA ARG A 110 1.75 15.29 7.78
C ARG A 110 0.95 14.39 6.83
N ALA A 111 1.38 13.13 6.72
CA ALA A 111 0.68 12.13 5.94
C ALA A 111 -0.63 11.71 6.63
N GLU A 112 -1.64 11.46 5.85
CA GLU A 112 -2.86 10.77 6.29
C GLU A 112 -2.63 9.25 6.37
N LYS A 113 -3.55 8.56 7.05
CA LYS A 113 -3.47 7.09 7.17
C LYS A 113 -3.55 6.43 5.79
N GLY A 114 -2.54 5.61 5.48
CA GLY A 114 -2.45 4.91 4.20
C GLY A 114 -1.92 5.75 3.02
N GLU A 115 -1.55 7.01 3.22
CA GLU A 115 -1.18 7.92 2.13
C GLU A 115 0.11 7.51 1.40
N PHE A 116 1.11 6.95 2.08
CA PHE A 116 2.28 6.37 1.42
C PHE A 116 1.90 5.21 0.48
N SER A 117 0.95 4.37 0.89
CA SER A 117 0.44 3.28 0.03
C SER A 117 -0.39 3.83 -1.13
N ALA A 118 -1.14 4.92 -0.91
CA ALA A 118 -1.85 5.61 -1.98
C ALA A 118 -0.87 6.18 -3.02
N GLN A 119 0.20 6.86 -2.60
CA GLN A 119 1.26 7.32 -3.52
C GLN A 119 1.86 6.14 -4.30
N ALA A 120 2.16 5.02 -3.62
CA ALA A 120 2.68 3.83 -4.27
C ALA A 120 1.70 3.24 -5.31
N TYR A 121 0.41 3.21 -5.01
CA TYR A 121 -0.62 2.77 -5.94
C TYR A 121 -0.70 3.67 -7.18
N TYR A 122 -0.79 4.99 -7.00
CA TYR A 122 -0.88 5.94 -8.12
C TYR A 122 0.38 5.96 -8.99
N ASN A 123 1.55 5.72 -8.40
CA ASN A 123 2.81 5.59 -9.12
C ASN A 123 3.05 4.19 -9.71
N GLY A 124 2.03 3.31 -9.70
CA GLY A 124 2.10 1.98 -10.29
C GLY A 124 3.06 1.01 -9.58
N LYS A 125 3.44 1.29 -8.33
CA LYS A 125 4.34 0.46 -7.52
C LYS A 125 3.64 -0.74 -6.91
N MET A 126 2.33 -0.62 -6.69
CA MET A 126 1.47 -1.69 -6.19
C MET A 126 0.06 -1.58 -6.76
N ASP A 127 -0.67 -2.66 -6.73
CA ASP A 127 -2.10 -2.68 -7.01
C ASP A 127 -2.94 -2.51 -5.73
N LEU A 128 -4.24 -2.30 -5.89
CA LEU A 128 -5.15 -2.07 -4.77
C LEU A 128 -5.22 -3.27 -3.82
N LEU A 129 -5.19 -4.50 -4.37
CA LEU A 129 -5.24 -5.72 -3.55
C LEU A 129 -4.00 -5.86 -2.66
N LYS A 130 -2.83 -5.46 -3.16
CA LYS A 130 -1.62 -5.40 -2.34
C LYS A 130 -1.72 -4.34 -1.25
N ALA A 131 -2.27 -3.16 -1.55
CA ALA A 131 -2.48 -2.13 -0.55
C ALA A 131 -3.42 -2.60 0.57
N GLU A 132 -4.52 -3.28 0.22
CA GLU A 132 -5.41 -3.93 1.18
C GLU A 132 -4.68 -5.01 1.98
N GLY A 133 -3.91 -5.88 1.32
CA GLY A 133 -3.12 -6.92 1.96
C GLY A 133 -2.10 -6.40 2.99
N ILE A 134 -1.51 -5.22 2.76
CA ILE A 134 -0.64 -4.56 3.75
C ILE A 134 -1.45 -4.17 5.00
N ASN A 135 -2.61 -3.54 4.80
CA ASN A 135 -3.49 -3.15 5.90
C ASN A 135 -3.96 -4.37 6.70
N ASP A 136 -4.35 -5.43 6.02
CA ASP A 136 -4.76 -6.69 6.64
C ASP A 136 -3.63 -7.35 7.42
N LEU A 137 -2.40 -7.32 6.89
CA LEU A 137 -1.24 -7.87 7.57
C LEU A 137 -0.94 -7.11 8.87
N ILE A 138 -0.98 -5.79 8.83
CA ILE A 138 -0.74 -4.93 10.00
C ILE A 138 -1.81 -5.18 11.09
N ASN A 139 -3.06 -5.37 10.69
CA ASN A 139 -4.19 -5.57 11.60
C ASN A 139 -4.45 -7.05 11.95
N SER A 140 -3.62 -7.98 11.48
CA SER A 140 -3.83 -9.41 11.71
C SER A 140 -3.65 -9.77 13.19
N THR A 141 -4.68 -10.35 13.80
CA THR A 141 -4.67 -10.79 15.20
C THR A 141 -4.56 -12.31 15.36
N SER A 142 -4.51 -13.06 14.25
CA SER A 142 -4.38 -14.52 14.26
C SER A 142 -3.38 -15.00 13.20
N LYS A 143 -2.82 -16.20 13.42
CA LYS A 143 -1.93 -16.87 12.47
C LYS A 143 -2.61 -17.03 11.10
N ARG A 144 -3.90 -17.38 11.09
CA ARG A 144 -4.69 -17.57 9.87
C ARG A 144 -4.89 -16.25 9.10
N ALA A 145 -5.22 -15.16 9.81
CA ALA A 145 -5.35 -13.84 9.21
C ALA A 145 -4.03 -13.40 8.56
N LYS A 146 -2.90 -13.58 9.26
CA LYS A 146 -1.56 -13.32 8.72
C LYS A 146 -1.28 -14.11 7.44
N GLU A 147 -1.59 -15.42 7.42
CA GLU A 147 -1.38 -16.27 6.23
C GLU A 147 -2.18 -15.78 5.03
N ILE A 148 -3.45 -15.38 5.23
CA ILE A 148 -4.32 -14.85 4.18
C ILE A 148 -3.75 -13.53 3.66
N ALA A 149 -3.44 -12.58 4.52
CA ALA A 149 -2.85 -11.30 4.15
C ALA A 149 -1.53 -11.47 3.37
N THR A 150 -0.66 -12.37 3.81
CA THR A 150 0.60 -12.67 3.12
C THR A 150 0.37 -13.24 1.71
N LYS A 151 -0.65 -14.09 1.54
CA LYS A 151 -1.04 -14.61 0.21
C LYS A 151 -1.56 -13.50 -0.71
N THR A 152 -2.32 -12.55 -0.18
CA THR A 152 -2.78 -11.37 -0.93
C THR A 152 -1.58 -10.52 -1.37
N LEU A 153 -0.61 -10.27 -0.49
CA LEU A 153 0.62 -9.54 -0.80
C LEU A 153 1.47 -10.23 -1.88
N SER A 154 1.45 -11.56 -1.97
CA SER A 154 2.20 -12.30 -3.00
C SER A 154 1.64 -12.14 -4.42
N GLY A 155 0.52 -11.41 -4.59
CA GLY A 155 -0.10 -11.13 -5.88
C GLY A 155 -0.93 -12.29 -6.45
N ASN A 156 -1.23 -13.34 -5.68
CA ASN A 156 -2.05 -14.45 -6.16
C ASN A 156 -3.47 -14.00 -6.52
N ASN A 157 -4.06 -13.13 -5.71
CA ASN A 157 -5.40 -12.60 -5.95
C ASN A 157 -5.42 -11.68 -7.18
N THR A 158 -4.37 -10.87 -7.38
CA THR A 158 -4.20 -10.02 -8.56
C THR A 158 -4.20 -10.86 -9.84
N LYS A 159 -3.45 -11.96 -9.88
CA LYS A 159 -3.42 -12.87 -11.04
C LYS A 159 -4.78 -13.47 -11.36
N ILE A 160 -5.57 -13.81 -10.35
CA ILE A 160 -6.94 -14.33 -10.53
C ILE A 160 -7.83 -13.26 -11.16
N VAL A 161 -7.81 -12.04 -10.62
CA VAL A 161 -8.61 -10.92 -11.14
C VAL A 161 -8.19 -10.54 -12.56
N GLU A 162 -6.87 -10.46 -12.83
CA GLU A 162 -6.34 -10.23 -14.18
C GLU A 162 -6.73 -11.33 -15.16
N GLY A 163 -6.71 -12.59 -14.75
CA GLY A 163 -7.17 -13.73 -15.56
C GLY A 163 -8.64 -13.58 -15.95
N ILE A 164 -9.49 -13.23 -15.00
CA ILE A 164 -10.91 -12.95 -15.26
C ILE A 164 -11.07 -11.79 -16.24
N LYS A 165 -10.41 -10.65 -15.95
CA LYS A 165 -10.43 -9.47 -16.81
C LYS A 165 -10.03 -9.80 -18.25
N ASN A 166 -8.91 -10.50 -18.45
CA ASN A 166 -8.41 -10.86 -19.78
C ASN A 166 -9.38 -11.81 -20.51
N THR A 167 -10.04 -12.70 -19.80
CA THR A 167 -11.05 -13.58 -20.36
C THR A 167 -12.23 -12.76 -20.91
N PHE A 168 -12.75 -11.81 -20.15
CA PHE A 168 -13.86 -10.95 -20.59
C PHE A 168 -13.45 -9.99 -21.71
N LEU A 169 -12.21 -9.43 -21.67
CA LEU A 169 -11.68 -8.65 -22.78
C LEU A 169 -11.59 -9.45 -24.07
N GLY A 170 -11.22 -10.75 -24.00
CA GLY A 170 -11.24 -11.64 -25.15
C GLY A 170 -12.65 -11.86 -25.73
N TYR A 171 -13.67 -11.91 -24.87
CA TYR A 171 -15.07 -12.00 -25.34
C TYR A 171 -15.53 -10.68 -25.97
N LEU A 172 -15.14 -9.54 -25.38
CA LEU A 172 -15.45 -8.22 -25.96
C LEU A 172 -14.83 -8.06 -27.35
N ALA A 173 -13.54 -8.41 -27.50
CA ALA A 173 -12.86 -8.35 -28.79
C ALA A 173 -13.54 -9.25 -29.86
N GLN A 174 -14.04 -10.44 -29.48
CA GLN A 174 -14.80 -11.29 -30.36
C GLN A 174 -16.11 -10.65 -30.79
N LEU A 175 -16.82 -9.98 -29.87
CA LEU A 175 -18.05 -9.25 -30.19
C LEU A 175 -17.78 -8.04 -31.08
N GLU A 176 -16.75 -7.26 -30.81
CA GLU A 176 -16.38 -6.11 -31.64
C GLU A 176 -16.03 -6.55 -33.07
N TYR A 177 -15.17 -7.57 -33.20
CA TYR A 177 -14.83 -8.15 -34.49
C TYR A 177 -16.08 -8.61 -35.25
N PHE A 178 -17.02 -9.21 -34.53
CA PHE A 178 -18.28 -9.69 -35.10
C PHE A 178 -19.16 -8.53 -35.58
N VAL A 179 -19.33 -7.48 -34.79
CA VAL A 179 -20.11 -6.29 -35.15
C VAL A 179 -19.50 -5.54 -36.35
N GLU A 180 -18.17 -5.40 -36.40
CA GLU A 180 -17.49 -4.72 -37.50
C GLU A 180 -17.64 -5.48 -38.82
N ASN A 181 -17.67 -6.80 -38.81
CA ASN A 181 -17.80 -7.62 -40.02
C ASN A 181 -19.26 -7.87 -40.43
N GLN A 182 -20.24 -7.38 -39.68
CA GLN A 182 -21.68 -7.49 -40.03
C GLN A 182 -22.08 -6.82 -41.33
N TYR A 183 -21.24 -5.91 -41.87
CA TYR A 183 -21.48 -5.17 -43.11
C TYR A 183 -20.89 -5.84 -44.38
N SER A 184 -20.21 -6.96 -44.22
CA SER A 184 -19.75 -7.74 -45.41
C SER A 184 -20.83 -8.77 -45.75
N GLU A 185 -21.38 -8.65 -47.00
CA GLU A 185 -22.50 -9.38 -47.55
C GLU A 185 -22.24 -10.90 -47.73
N THR A 186 -21.87 -11.65 -46.73
CA THR A 186 -21.73 -13.12 -46.83
C THR A 186 -22.41 -13.85 -45.68
N GLU A 187 -23.51 -14.47 -46.05
CA GLU A 187 -24.24 -15.55 -45.38
C GLU A 187 -24.59 -15.45 -43.87
N ASN A 188 -25.90 -15.34 -43.63
CA ASN A 188 -26.55 -15.15 -42.33
C ASN A 188 -26.52 -16.37 -41.37
N ASP A 189 -25.95 -17.50 -41.72
CA ASP A 189 -26.09 -18.74 -40.95
C ASP A 189 -25.09 -18.89 -39.79
N ASP A 190 -24.02 -18.11 -39.77
CA ASP A 190 -22.95 -18.23 -38.76
C ASP A 190 -23.16 -17.31 -37.51
N TYR A 191 -24.10 -16.37 -37.59
CA TYR A 191 -24.31 -15.35 -36.57
C TYR A 191 -24.88 -15.89 -35.28
N ASP A 192 -25.88 -16.69 -35.36
CA ASP A 192 -26.58 -17.27 -34.19
C ASP A 192 -25.64 -18.22 -33.42
N GLU A 193 -24.84 -19.01 -34.12
CA GLU A 193 -23.88 -19.92 -33.49
C GLU A 193 -22.79 -19.17 -32.73
N VAL A 194 -22.27 -18.05 -33.28
CA VAL A 194 -21.27 -17.22 -32.62
C VAL A 194 -21.85 -16.56 -31.39
N LEU A 195 -23.03 -15.95 -31.47
CA LEU A 195 -23.73 -15.35 -30.33
C LEU A 195 -24.03 -16.36 -29.23
N ILE A 196 -24.52 -17.56 -29.60
CA ILE A 196 -24.78 -18.66 -28.66
C ILE A 196 -23.47 -19.09 -27.98
N SER A 197 -22.38 -19.20 -28.73
CA SER A 197 -21.04 -19.53 -28.21
C SER A 197 -20.55 -18.49 -27.18
N ILE A 198 -20.68 -17.20 -27.50
CA ILE A 198 -20.31 -16.10 -26.62
C ILE A 198 -21.18 -16.08 -25.37
N ALA A 199 -22.50 -16.23 -25.52
CA ALA A 199 -23.43 -16.32 -24.39
C ALA A 199 -23.09 -17.48 -23.44
N LYS A 200 -22.74 -18.65 -23.99
CA LYS A 200 -22.29 -19.81 -23.20
C LYS A 200 -20.98 -19.52 -22.45
N LYS A 201 -20.02 -18.85 -23.08
CA LYS A 201 -18.75 -18.44 -22.46
C LYS A 201 -18.97 -17.42 -21.35
N LEU A 202 -19.85 -16.42 -21.56
CA LEU A 202 -20.23 -15.42 -20.56
C LEU A 202 -20.88 -16.07 -19.33
N ASN A 203 -21.84 -16.98 -19.56
CA ASN A 203 -22.51 -17.71 -18.47
C ASN A 203 -21.50 -18.54 -17.65
N LYS A 204 -20.52 -19.17 -18.31
CA LYS A 204 -19.44 -19.87 -17.61
C LYS A 204 -18.62 -18.91 -16.77
N GLY A 205 -18.22 -17.75 -17.32
CA GLY A 205 -17.48 -16.73 -16.58
C GLY A 205 -18.24 -16.22 -15.35
N ILE A 206 -19.56 -16.01 -15.47
CA ILE A 206 -20.42 -15.63 -14.35
C ILE A 206 -20.43 -16.71 -13.25
N ALA A 207 -20.51 -17.99 -13.65
CA ALA A 207 -20.46 -19.11 -12.70
C ALA A 207 -19.13 -19.19 -11.98
N ASP A 208 -18.01 -19.01 -12.68
CA ASP A 208 -16.66 -19.01 -12.11
C ASP A 208 -16.48 -17.87 -11.10
N ILE A 209 -16.93 -16.66 -11.43
CA ILE A 209 -16.92 -15.51 -10.51
C ILE A 209 -17.79 -15.78 -9.29
N SER A 210 -18.99 -16.36 -9.48
CA SER A 210 -19.90 -16.67 -8.38
C SER A 210 -19.28 -17.69 -7.41
N ASP A 211 -18.53 -18.67 -7.91
CA ASP A 211 -17.82 -19.65 -7.09
C ASP A 211 -16.67 -19.00 -6.29
N ILE A 212 -15.92 -18.11 -6.93
CA ILE A 212 -14.86 -17.33 -6.25
C ILE A 212 -15.48 -16.50 -5.12
N LEU A 213 -16.59 -15.79 -5.37
CA LEU A 213 -17.27 -14.97 -4.36
C LEU A 213 -17.76 -15.81 -3.17
N LYS A 214 -18.30 -17.03 -3.42
CA LYS A 214 -18.71 -17.95 -2.33
C LYS A 214 -17.49 -18.35 -1.48
N LYS A 215 -16.37 -18.71 -2.12
CA LYS A 215 -15.13 -19.08 -1.43
C LYS A 215 -14.58 -17.91 -0.60
N THR A 216 -14.60 -16.69 -1.15
CA THR A 216 -14.15 -15.47 -0.48
C THR A 216 -15.03 -15.15 0.74
N LYS A 217 -16.35 -15.25 0.63
CA LYS A 217 -17.27 -15.05 1.77
C LYS A 217 -17.00 -16.02 2.92
N LYS A 218 -16.65 -17.28 2.60
CA LYS A 218 -16.29 -18.27 3.62
C LYS A 218 -14.95 -17.91 4.27
N ALA A 219 -13.94 -17.55 3.49
CA ALA A 219 -12.63 -17.14 3.99
C ALA A 219 -12.71 -15.90 4.88
N ASN A 220 -13.56 -14.91 4.54
CA ASN A 220 -13.74 -13.70 5.36
C ASN A 220 -14.33 -14.01 6.74
N LYS A 221 -15.23 -14.98 6.85
CA LYS A 221 -15.73 -15.43 8.17
C LYS A 221 -14.60 -16.04 9.02
N GLU A 222 -13.72 -16.83 8.41
CA GLU A 222 -12.56 -17.40 9.08
C GLU A 222 -11.53 -16.30 9.47
N TYR A 223 -11.42 -15.24 8.66
CA TYR A 223 -10.54 -14.09 8.92
C TYR A 223 -10.99 -13.26 10.13
N GLN A 224 -12.31 -12.97 10.23
CA GLN A 224 -12.86 -12.17 11.32
C GLN A 224 -12.88 -12.89 12.66
N GLY A 225 -12.67 -14.23 12.67
CA GLY A 225 -12.75 -15.05 13.86
C GLY A 225 -14.19 -15.20 14.38
N PHE A 226 -14.32 -15.88 15.51
CA PHE A 226 -15.61 -16.07 16.19
C PHE A 226 -15.73 -15.11 17.36
N GLN A 227 -16.81 -14.35 17.42
CA GLN A 227 -17.15 -13.60 18.61
C GLN A 227 -17.87 -14.53 19.60
N ILE A 228 -17.24 -14.78 20.75
CA ILE A 228 -17.80 -15.61 21.82
C ILE A 228 -18.24 -14.67 22.95
N CYS A 229 -19.51 -14.71 23.31
CA CYS A 229 -20.02 -13.99 24.47
C CYS A 229 -20.14 -14.96 25.65
N ILE A 230 -19.49 -14.66 26.76
CA ILE A 230 -19.61 -15.38 28.01
C ILE A 230 -20.62 -14.65 28.90
N ALA A 231 -21.81 -15.20 29.05
CA ALA A 231 -22.89 -14.65 29.86
C ALA A 231 -23.06 -15.47 31.16
N GLY A 232 -23.44 -14.81 32.23
CA GLY A 232 -23.69 -15.44 33.53
C GLY A 232 -23.82 -14.41 34.65
N GLU A 233 -24.21 -14.83 35.86
CA GLU A 233 -24.35 -13.97 37.01
C GLU A 233 -23.06 -13.33 37.47
N PRO A 234 -23.08 -12.20 38.22
CA PRO A 234 -21.88 -11.60 38.79
C PRO A 234 -21.10 -12.61 39.64
N ASN A 235 -19.75 -12.52 39.64
CA ASN A 235 -18.84 -13.31 40.47
C ASN A 235 -18.75 -14.82 40.18
N VAL A 236 -19.26 -15.34 39.08
CA VAL A 236 -19.14 -16.76 38.68
C VAL A 236 -17.86 -17.09 37.92
N GLY A 237 -16.86 -16.23 37.92
CA GLY A 237 -15.54 -16.49 37.33
C GLY A 237 -15.41 -16.20 35.83
N LYS A 238 -16.33 -15.42 35.23
CA LYS A 238 -16.29 -15.08 33.80
C LYS A 238 -14.98 -14.42 33.36
N SER A 239 -14.39 -13.59 34.21
CA SER A 239 -13.15 -12.87 33.97
C SER A 239 -11.89 -13.71 34.21
N THR A 240 -12.04 -14.93 34.68
CA THR A 240 -10.95 -15.86 35.00
C THR A 240 -10.70 -16.84 33.84
N LEU A 241 -11.63 -16.90 32.89
CA LEU A 241 -11.53 -17.62 31.63
C LEU A 241 -10.83 -16.78 30.58
#